data_d76c2e8fc718406d87a6490d1b376bde
#
_entry.id   d76c2e8fc718406d87a6490d1b376bde
#
_cell.length_a   1.000
_cell.length_b   1.000
_cell.length_c   1.000
_cell.angle_alpha   90.00
_cell.angle_beta   90.00
_cell.angle_gamma   90.00
#
_symmetry.space_group_name_H-M   'P 1'
#
loop_
_entity.id
_entity.type
_entity.pdbx_description
1 polymer ?
#
loop_
_entity_poly.entity_id
_entity_poly.type
_entity_poly.pdbx_seq_one_letter_code
_entity_poly.pdbx_strand_id
1 'polypeptide(L)'
;MLENLQATPGDSLIALMGAYRADPRPDKIDVGVGVYRDEQGRTPVMKAVKEAEQALFNAQETKAYVGLAGDLRFNAAQVEMVFGTSAASLGERVRAVQTTGGCGALRALLDLVALARPDATVWVSDPTWVNHIPLVKSARLKLATDRKSVV
;
A
#
# COMPACT_ATOMS: atom_id res chain seq x y z
N MET A 1 0.73 -20.06 -26.02
CA MET A 1 0.43 -18.70 -25.51
C MET A 1 0.99 -18.48 -24.13
N LEU A 2 0.95 -19.46 -23.23
CA LEU A 2 1.56 -19.37 -21.89
C LEU A 2 3.00 -19.92 -21.79
N GLU A 3 3.45 -20.63 -22.83
CA GLU A 3 4.78 -21.23 -22.95
C GLU A 3 5.92 -20.21 -22.90
N ASN A 4 5.63 -18.93 -23.16
CA ASN A 4 6.60 -17.82 -23.09
C ASN A 4 6.71 -17.21 -21.69
N LEU A 5 5.87 -17.64 -20.73
CA LEU A 5 5.94 -17.16 -19.36
C LEU A 5 7.14 -17.82 -18.65
N GLN A 6 7.96 -16.97 -18.04
CA GLN A 6 9.03 -17.45 -17.17
C GLN A 6 8.56 -17.40 -15.71
N ALA A 7 8.93 -18.39 -14.92
CA ALA A 7 8.68 -18.38 -13.49
C ALA A 7 9.39 -17.19 -12.85
N THR A 8 8.66 -16.40 -12.09
CA THR A 8 9.25 -15.34 -11.28
C THR A 8 9.83 -15.93 -10.00
N PRO A 9 10.93 -15.36 -9.46
CA PRO A 9 11.41 -15.73 -8.13
C PRO A 9 10.29 -15.63 -7.09
N GLY A 10 10.25 -16.56 -6.15
CA GLY A 10 9.32 -16.49 -5.03
C GLY A 10 9.51 -15.21 -4.21
N ASP A 11 8.48 -14.79 -3.51
CA ASP A 11 8.54 -13.62 -2.60
C ASP A 11 9.51 -13.91 -1.45
N SER A 12 10.60 -13.15 -1.39
CA SER A 12 11.64 -13.29 -0.38
C SER A 12 11.16 -13.02 1.05
N LEU A 13 10.15 -12.15 1.22
CA LEU A 13 9.57 -11.86 2.54
C LEU A 13 8.74 -13.04 3.04
N ILE A 14 7.97 -13.69 2.18
CA ILE A 14 7.20 -14.89 2.52
C ILE A 14 8.16 -16.03 2.89
N ALA A 15 9.25 -16.20 2.14
CA ALA A 15 10.28 -17.19 2.44
C ALA A 15 10.94 -16.91 3.81
N LEU A 16 11.26 -15.64 4.11
CA LEU A 16 11.80 -15.23 5.40
C LEU A 16 10.84 -15.50 6.56
N MET A 17 9.54 -15.20 6.38
CA MET A 17 8.50 -15.51 7.37
C MET A 17 8.40 -17.02 7.64
N GLY A 18 8.53 -17.84 6.60
CA GLY A 18 8.60 -19.30 6.72
C GLY A 18 9.80 -19.75 7.54
N ALA A 19 10.99 -19.24 7.22
CA ALA A 19 12.21 -19.51 7.94
C ALA A 19 12.13 -19.09 9.42
N TYR A 20 11.60 -17.91 9.70
CA TYR A 20 11.37 -17.44 11.08
C TYR A 20 10.45 -18.38 11.86
N ARG A 21 9.36 -18.85 11.26
CA ARG A 21 8.44 -19.80 11.92
C ARG A 21 9.09 -21.14 12.22
N ALA A 22 9.93 -21.62 11.31
CA ALA A 22 10.62 -22.89 11.44
C ALA A 22 11.81 -22.86 12.42
N ASP A 23 12.32 -21.67 12.76
CA ASP A 23 13.44 -21.51 13.69
C ASP A 23 12.98 -21.83 15.12
N PRO A 24 13.57 -22.83 15.82
CA PRO A 24 13.16 -23.23 17.17
C PRO A 24 13.69 -22.34 18.29
N ARG A 25 14.56 -21.36 18.00
CA ARG A 25 15.17 -20.51 19.03
C ARG A 25 14.14 -19.63 19.73
N PRO A 26 14.14 -19.55 21.07
CA PRO A 26 13.17 -18.77 21.83
C PRO A 26 13.45 -17.26 21.85
N ASP A 27 14.70 -16.87 21.60
CA ASP A 27 15.22 -15.49 21.66
C ASP A 27 15.18 -14.74 20.31
N LYS A 28 14.46 -15.29 19.34
CA LYS A 28 14.31 -14.67 18.02
C LYS A 28 13.34 -13.51 18.02
N ILE A 29 13.65 -12.48 17.23
CA ILE A 29 12.81 -11.29 17.04
C ILE A 29 12.39 -11.22 15.58
N ASP A 30 11.08 -11.07 15.33
CA ASP A 30 10.53 -10.91 13.98
C ASP A 30 10.51 -9.44 13.58
N VAL A 31 11.41 -9.09 12.67
CA VAL A 31 11.48 -7.76 12.04
C VAL A 31 11.23 -7.83 10.53
N GLY A 32 10.71 -8.95 10.03
CA GLY A 32 10.52 -9.22 8.61
C GLY A 32 9.40 -8.39 7.97
N VAL A 33 8.35 -8.09 8.72
CA VAL A 33 7.19 -7.31 8.25
C VAL A 33 6.93 -6.14 9.19
N GLY A 34 6.71 -4.97 8.61
CA GLY A 34 6.40 -3.74 9.35
C GLY A 34 4.98 -3.73 9.91
N VAL A 35 4.71 -4.53 10.93
CA VAL A 35 3.44 -4.54 11.68
C VAL A 35 3.71 -4.26 13.15
N TYR A 36 2.75 -3.59 13.80
CA TYR A 36 2.81 -3.43 15.25
C TYR A 36 2.70 -4.79 15.95
N ARG A 37 3.57 -5.02 16.93
CA ARG A 37 3.50 -6.18 17.83
C ARG A 37 3.51 -5.72 19.27
N ASP A 38 2.66 -6.33 20.09
CA ASP A 38 2.67 -6.12 21.53
C ASP A 38 3.85 -6.87 22.20
N GLU A 39 3.99 -6.72 23.51
CA GLU A 39 5.05 -7.38 24.30
C GLU A 39 5.00 -8.92 24.24
N GLN A 40 3.84 -9.48 23.86
CA GLN A 40 3.66 -10.91 23.66
C GLN A 40 3.82 -11.32 22.18
N GLY A 41 4.29 -10.41 21.32
CA GLY A 41 4.50 -10.66 19.89
C GLY A 41 3.23 -10.76 19.04
N ARG A 42 2.05 -10.38 19.59
CA ARG A 42 0.75 -10.43 18.90
C ARG A 42 0.50 -9.12 18.18
N THR A 43 -0.26 -9.18 17.09
CA THR A 43 -0.77 -8.02 16.36
C THR A 43 -2.25 -7.83 16.74
N PRO A 44 -2.57 -7.05 17.77
CA PRO A 44 -3.95 -6.85 18.18
C PRO A 44 -4.72 -5.98 17.20
N VAL A 45 -5.99 -6.25 17.01
CA VAL A 45 -6.91 -5.34 16.33
C VAL A 45 -7.20 -4.17 17.27
N MET A 46 -6.96 -2.95 16.81
CA MET A 46 -7.24 -1.74 17.61
C MET A 46 -8.73 -1.67 17.98
N LYS A 47 -9.02 -1.19 19.19
CA LYS A 47 -10.40 -1.03 19.68
C LYS A 47 -11.23 -0.14 18.75
N ALA A 48 -10.66 0.98 18.30
CA ALA A 48 -11.32 1.89 17.37
C ALA A 48 -11.71 1.21 16.04
N VAL A 49 -10.88 0.29 15.53
CA VAL A 49 -11.19 -0.48 14.32
C VAL A 49 -12.39 -1.40 14.56
N LYS A 50 -12.41 -2.13 15.67
CA LYS A 50 -13.54 -3.01 16.01
C LYS A 50 -14.86 -2.24 16.20
N GLU A 51 -14.79 -1.08 16.83
CA GLU A 51 -15.95 -0.20 17.01
C GLU A 51 -16.48 0.32 15.67
N ALA A 52 -15.56 0.73 14.77
CA ALA A 52 -15.93 1.18 13.44
C ALA A 52 -16.51 0.06 12.57
N GLU A 53 -15.94 -1.16 12.62
CA GLU A 53 -16.48 -2.34 11.93
C GLU A 53 -17.89 -2.68 12.42
N GLN A 54 -18.12 -2.65 13.73
CA GLN A 54 -19.47 -2.90 14.30
C GLN A 54 -20.47 -1.81 13.89
N ALA A 55 -20.06 -0.55 13.91
CA ALA A 55 -20.89 0.57 13.47
C ALA A 55 -21.24 0.44 11.97
N LEU A 56 -20.28 0.09 11.15
CA LEU A 56 -20.49 -0.14 9.73
C LEU A 56 -21.42 -1.32 9.46
N PHE A 57 -21.22 -2.43 10.18
CA PHE A 57 -22.10 -3.60 10.10
C PHE A 57 -23.56 -3.25 10.41
N ASN A 58 -23.79 -2.49 11.46
CA ASN A 58 -25.13 -2.09 11.88
C ASN A 58 -25.79 -1.08 10.92
N ALA A 59 -25.01 -0.21 10.29
CA ALA A 59 -25.52 0.88 9.45
C ALA A 59 -25.61 0.51 7.96
N GLN A 60 -24.92 -0.56 7.54
CA GLN A 60 -24.87 -0.90 6.12
C GLN A 60 -26.12 -1.68 5.69
N GLU A 61 -26.96 -1.04 4.88
CA GLU A 61 -28.20 -1.64 4.35
C GLU A 61 -28.03 -2.24 2.94
N THR A 62 -26.93 -1.94 2.25
CA THR A 62 -26.73 -2.37 0.88
C THR A 62 -25.29 -2.76 0.58
N LYS A 63 -25.10 -3.66 -0.39
CA LYS A 63 -23.83 -4.02 -1.01
C LYS A 63 -23.79 -3.58 -2.49
N ALA A 64 -24.54 -2.54 -2.84
CA ALA A 64 -24.53 -1.98 -4.18
C ALA A 64 -23.13 -1.47 -4.57
N TYR A 65 -22.90 -1.36 -5.87
CA TYR A 65 -21.67 -0.78 -6.38
C TYR A 65 -21.49 0.66 -5.92
N VAL A 66 -20.28 1.00 -5.54
CA VAL A 66 -19.85 2.40 -5.33
C VAL A 66 -19.50 3.04 -6.68
N GLY A 67 -19.39 4.36 -6.75
CA GLY A 67 -18.94 5.06 -7.96
C GLY A 67 -17.49 4.76 -8.32
N LEU A 68 -17.06 5.25 -9.48
CA LEU A 68 -15.69 5.02 -10.01
C LEU A 68 -14.59 5.51 -9.06
N ALA A 69 -14.85 6.55 -8.29
CA ALA A 69 -13.91 7.07 -7.29
C ALA A 69 -13.95 6.30 -5.95
N GLY A 70 -14.84 5.32 -5.80
CA GLY A 70 -15.06 4.63 -4.54
C GLY A 70 -16.03 5.36 -3.61
N ASP A 71 -15.95 5.11 -2.29
CA ASP A 71 -16.76 5.80 -1.28
C ASP A 71 -16.24 7.24 -1.09
N LEU A 72 -17.08 8.21 -1.39
CA LEU A 72 -16.71 9.64 -1.31
C LEU A 72 -16.44 10.11 0.12
N ARG A 73 -17.08 9.51 1.12
CA ARG A 73 -16.85 9.84 2.54
C ARG A 73 -15.48 9.33 2.97
N PHE A 74 -15.12 8.12 2.52
CA PHE A 74 -13.77 7.59 2.73
C PHE A 74 -12.72 8.50 2.10
N ASN A 75 -12.92 8.92 0.85
CA ASN A 75 -12.00 9.81 0.14
C ASN A 75 -11.84 11.15 0.87
N ALA A 76 -12.94 11.76 1.33
CA ALA A 76 -12.91 13.02 2.08
C ALA A 76 -12.16 12.87 3.42
N ALA A 77 -12.42 11.80 4.17
CA ALA A 77 -11.74 11.52 5.43
C ALA A 77 -10.23 11.28 5.23
N GLN A 78 -9.83 10.62 4.14
CA GLN A 78 -8.42 10.44 3.81
C GLN A 78 -7.73 11.77 3.47
N VAL A 79 -8.38 12.65 2.72
CA VAL A 79 -7.85 13.99 2.41
C VAL A 79 -7.66 14.79 3.70
N GLU A 80 -8.65 14.78 4.58
CA GLU A 80 -8.56 15.48 5.87
C GLU A 80 -7.45 14.90 6.74
N MET A 81 -7.35 13.57 6.84
CA MET A 81 -6.32 12.89 7.64
C MET A 81 -4.90 13.20 7.14
N VAL A 82 -4.69 13.23 5.82
CA VAL A 82 -3.37 13.42 5.22
C VAL A 82 -2.94 14.89 5.24
N PHE A 83 -3.84 15.81 4.92
CA PHE A 83 -3.52 17.22 4.73
C PHE A 83 -3.92 18.10 5.93
N GLY A 84 -4.71 17.59 6.87
CA GLY A 84 -5.14 18.32 8.07
C GLY A 84 -5.75 19.68 7.73
N THR A 85 -5.31 20.72 8.42
CA THR A 85 -5.77 22.09 8.20
C THR A 85 -5.49 22.65 6.81
N SER A 86 -4.54 22.08 6.08
CA SER A 86 -4.22 22.49 4.71
C SER A 86 -5.22 21.97 3.67
N ALA A 87 -6.06 21.00 4.01
CA ALA A 87 -7.03 20.42 3.08
C ALA A 87 -7.95 21.49 2.46
N ALA A 88 -8.43 22.44 3.27
CA ALA A 88 -9.31 23.52 2.82
C ALA A 88 -8.62 24.46 1.81
N SER A 89 -7.35 24.80 2.03
CA SER A 89 -6.58 25.69 1.16
C SER A 89 -6.19 25.04 -0.16
N LEU A 90 -6.08 23.71 -0.19
CA LEU A 90 -5.76 22.96 -1.39
C LEU A 90 -6.96 22.84 -2.34
N GLY A 91 -8.18 22.82 -1.80
CA GLY A 91 -9.43 22.82 -2.57
C GLY A 91 -9.43 21.81 -3.72
N GLU A 92 -9.68 22.29 -4.93
CA GLU A 92 -9.74 21.44 -6.13
C GLU A 92 -8.39 20.88 -6.61
N ARG A 93 -7.28 21.30 -6.03
CA ARG A 93 -5.95 20.76 -6.34
C ARG A 93 -5.73 19.35 -5.81
N VAL A 94 -6.60 18.87 -4.90
CA VAL A 94 -6.55 17.52 -4.35
C VAL A 94 -7.75 16.72 -4.84
N ARG A 95 -7.48 15.53 -5.32
CA ARG A 95 -8.49 14.52 -5.65
C ARG A 95 -8.08 13.20 -5.00
N ALA A 96 -9.03 12.48 -4.46
CA ALA A 96 -8.83 11.18 -3.87
C ALA A 96 -9.69 10.13 -4.58
N VAL A 97 -9.14 8.96 -4.74
CA VAL A 97 -9.80 7.79 -5.31
C VAL A 97 -9.51 6.60 -4.43
N GLN A 98 -10.55 5.89 -4.02
CA GLN A 98 -10.40 4.64 -3.28
C GLN A 98 -9.92 3.53 -4.20
N THR A 99 -8.94 2.77 -3.75
CA THR A 99 -8.33 1.66 -4.51
C THR A 99 -8.21 0.40 -3.64
N THR A 100 -7.86 -0.73 -4.24
CA THR A 100 -7.59 -1.99 -3.55
C THR A 100 -6.21 -1.97 -2.88
N GLY A 101 -6.11 -1.30 -1.73
CA GLY A 101 -4.87 -1.20 -0.95
C GLY A 101 -3.75 -0.42 -1.65
N GLY A 102 -2.55 -0.43 -1.04
CA GLY A 102 -1.40 0.34 -1.51
C GLY A 102 -0.89 -0.05 -2.89
N CYS A 103 -0.89 -1.33 -3.23
CA CYS A 103 -0.50 -1.79 -4.57
C CYS A 103 -1.45 -1.28 -5.64
N GLY A 104 -2.77 -1.31 -5.38
CA GLY A 104 -3.78 -0.74 -6.28
C GLY A 104 -3.63 0.76 -6.44
N ALA A 105 -3.34 1.48 -5.36
CA ALA A 105 -3.10 2.92 -5.38
C ALA A 105 -1.88 3.28 -6.23
N LEU A 106 -0.76 2.61 -5.99
CA LEU A 106 0.47 2.83 -6.77
C LEU A 106 0.26 2.49 -8.25
N ARG A 107 -0.43 1.39 -8.55
CA ARG A 107 -0.71 1.03 -9.94
C ARG A 107 -1.54 2.11 -10.63
N ALA A 108 -2.63 2.57 -10.03
CA ALA A 108 -3.49 3.60 -10.60
C ALA A 108 -2.73 4.92 -10.83
N LEU A 109 -1.90 5.32 -9.85
CA LEU A 109 -1.07 6.52 -9.97
C LEU A 109 -0.01 6.39 -11.07
N LEU A 110 0.66 5.24 -11.17
CA LEU A 110 1.67 5.02 -12.22
C LEU A 110 1.04 4.98 -13.61
N ASP A 111 -0.14 4.39 -13.75
CA ASP A 111 -0.88 4.41 -15.02
C ASP A 111 -1.30 5.84 -15.40
N LEU A 112 -1.73 6.64 -14.44
CA LEU A 112 -2.03 8.07 -14.66
C LEU A 112 -0.80 8.84 -15.10
N VAL A 113 0.35 8.62 -14.45
CA VAL A 113 1.63 9.23 -14.85
C VAL A 113 2.02 8.80 -16.24
N ALA A 114 1.91 7.51 -16.57
CA ALA A 114 2.25 6.98 -17.90
C ALA A 114 1.36 7.57 -19.00
N LEU A 115 0.07 7.80 -18.72
CA LEU A 115 -0.83 8.47 -19.67
C LEU A 115 -0.50 9.95 -19.84
N ALA A 116 -0.17 10.64 -18.76
CA ALA A 116 0.11 12.07 -18.79
C ALA A 116 1.53 12.37 -19.33
N ARG A 117 2.49 11.49 -19.05
CA ARG A 117 3.90 11.68 -19.37
C ARG A 117 4.63 10.34 -19.55
N PRO A 118 4.52 9.73 -20.73
CA PRO A 118 5.06 8.38 -20.99
C PRO A 118 6.57 8.24 -20.80
N ASP A 119 7.33 9.32 -20.90
CA ASP A 119 8.77 9.38 -20.73
C ASP A 119 9.23 9.72 -19.31
N ALA A 120 8.29 9.84 -18.36
CA ALA A 120 8.59 10.19 -16.98
C ALA A 120 9.54 9.17 -16.32
N THR A 121 10.40 9.70 -15.44
CA THR A 121 11.27 8.90 -14.58
C THR A 121 10.67 8.88 -13.18
N VAL A 122 10.41 7.67 -12.65
CA VAL A 122 9.99 7.45 -11.28
C VAL A 122 11.21 7.16 -10.43
N TRP A 123 11.43 7.99 -9.44
CA TRP A 123 12.51 7.84 -8.47
C TRP A 123 12.04 7.04 -7.25
N VAL A 124 12.82 6.05 -6.86
CA VAL A 124 12.60 5.29 -5.63
C VAL A 124 13.86 5.31 -4.77
N SER A 125 13.70 5.27 -3.46
CA SER A 125 14.86 5.19 -2.56
C SER A 125 15.56 3.82 -2.66
N ASP A 126 16.84 3.79 -2.31
CA ASP A 126 17.60 2.56 -2.14
C ASP A 126 18.13 2.50 -0.68
N PRO A 127 17.61 1.57 0.16
CA PRO A 127 16.59 0.55 -0.12
C PRO A 127 15.15 1.12 -0.22
N THR A 128 14.28 0.37 -0.91
CA THR A 128 12.85 0.68 -1.05
C THR A 128 12.00 -0.57 -0.83
N TRP A 129 10.67 -0.39 -0.75
CA TRP A 129 9.75 -1.53 -0.68
C TRP A 129 9.83 -2.37 -1.96
N VAL A 130 9.87 -3.69 -1.81
CA VAL A 130 10.10 -4.65 -2.89
C VAL A 130 9.12 -4.51 -4.07
N ASN A 131 7.90 -4.04 -3.82
CA ASN A 131 6.88 -3.89 -4.86
C ASN A 131 6.98 -2.58 -5.66
N HIS A 132 7.74 -1.59 -5.23
CA HIS A 132 7.89 -0.35 -6.01
C HIS A 132 8.50 -0.62 -7.39
N ILE A 133 9.59 -1.36 -7.43
CA ILE A 133 10.32 -1.63 -8.68
C ILE A 133 9.47 -2.38 -9.71
N PRO A 134 8.83 -3.53 -9.38
CA PRO A 134 7.99 -4.23 -10.36
C PRO A 134 6.76 -3.44 -10.78
N LEU A 135 6.17 -2.62 -9.92
CA LEU A 135 5.04 -1.77 -10.30
C LEU A 135 5.44 -0.71 -11.31
N VAL A 136 6.56 0.00 -11.10
CA VAL A 136 7.07 1.00 -12.06
C VAL A 136 7.40 0.35 -13.40
N LYS A 137 8.08 -0.81 -13.39
CA LYS A 137 8.39 -1.57 -14.60
C LYS A 137 7.14 -2.02 -15.36
N SER A 138 6.10 -2.47 -14.64
CA SER A 138 4.85 -2.91 -15.26
C SER A 138 4.05 -1.76 -15.89
N ALA A 139 4.23 -0.53 -15.38
CA ALA A 139 3.70 0.68 -15.98
C ALA A 139 4.54 1.20 -17.18
N ARG A 140 5.66 0.52 -17.50
CA ARG A 140 6.60 0.88 -18.58
C ARG A 140 7.24 2.27 -18.43
N LEU A 141 7.29 2.79 -17.21
CA LEU A 141 7.96 4.04 -16.88
C LEU A 141 9.45 3.81 -16.63
N LYS A 142 10.24 4.86 -16.80
CA LYS A 142 11.66 4.84 -16.45
C LYS A 142 11.81 4.78 -14.95
N LEU A 143 12.74 3.96 -14.47
CA LEU A 143 13.05 3.81 -13.04
C LEU A 143 14.44 4.38 -12.78
N ALA A 144 14.57 5.20 -11.75
CA ALA A 144 15.82 5.63 -11.18
C ALA A 144 15.81 5.41 -9.65
N THR A 145 16.98 5.25 -9.07
CA THR A 145 17.12 5.08 -7.62
C THR A 145 17.91 6.23 -7.03
N ASP A 146 17.50 6.65 -5.83
CA ASP A 146 18.25 7.58 -5.01
C ASP A 146 18.65 6.89 -3.70
N ARG A 147 19.93 7.00 -3.35
CA ARG A 147 20.44 6.36 -2.13
C ARG A 147 19.81 7.05 -0.92
N LYS A 148 19.15 6.26 -0.09
CA LYS A 148 18.63 6.74 1.18
C LYS A 148 19.80 7.20 2.05
N SER A 149 19.89 8.49 2.35
CA SER A 149 20.84 8.99 3.34
C SER A 149 20.46 8.40 4.69
N VAL A 150 21.41 7.71 5.31
CA VAL A 150 21.31 7.33 6.73
C VAL A 150 21.70 8.57 7.50
N VAL A 151 20.74 9.22 8.16
CA VAL A 151 21.00 10.27 9.15
C VAL A 151 21.30 9.61 10.45
#